data_c7b98d99ab5c0a1e6337a1b9c6f3cc89
#
_entry.id   c7b98d99ab5c0a1e6337a1b9c6f3cc89
#
_cell.length_a   1.000
_cell.length_b   1.000
_cell.length_c   1.000
_cell.angle_alpha   90.00
_cell.angle_beta   90.00
_cell.angle_gamma   90.00
#
_symmetry.space_group_name_H-M   'P 1'
#
loop_
_entity.id
_entity.type
_entity.pdbx_description
1 polymer ?
#
loop_
_entity_poly.entity_id
_entity_poly.type
_entity_poly.pdbx_seq_one_letter_code
_entity_poly.pdbx_strand_id
1 'polypeptide(L)'
;DEDGPAPFLFATCGGAAVWLNGEKVLEFTPFTRNIPADTPLELTLRKGRNSVLVFFDDLAERDAAFLLRLCWQGTDAPPEQRVPVGAANPTLLEQGEQAMRSLCFSRNHYAAGPVSLRCENPFAQQTLHVTLEGATEENEQAGVLFTRTADFAPGQTRASLGDCAEFPFGFLLLQATAVVEGIAITRPITVETHASALL
;
A
#
# COMPACT_ATOMS: atom_id res chain seq x y z
N ASP A 1 21.05 20.30 11.81
CA ASP A 1 21.27 21.45 10.94
C ASP A 1 22.74 21.64 10.47
N GLU A 2 23.62 20.72 10.80
CA GLU A 2 25.03 20.71 10.38
C GLU A 2 25.34 19.37 9.68
N ASP A 3 26.46 19.33 8.95
CA ASP A 3 27.00 18.07 8.40
C ASP A 3 27.47 17.18 9.55
N GLY A 4 27.14 15.89 9.49
CA GLY A 4 27.56 15.01 10.58
C GLY A 4 27.11 13.54 10.43
N PRO A 5 27.66 12.69 11.30
CA PRO A 5 27.28 11.28 11.35
C PRO A 5 25.85 11.13 11.87
N ALA A 6 25.11 10.26 11.22
CA ALA A 6 23.73 9.93 11.53
C ALA A 6 23.58 8.42 11.68
N PRO A 7 23.41 7.92 12.90
CA PRO A 7 23.33 6.49 13.16
C PRO A 7 21.92 5.97 12.83
N PHE A 8 21.89 4.91 12.03
CA PHE A 8 20.67 4.17 11.68
C PHE A 8 20.86 2.68 11.97
N LEU A 9 19.75 1.99 12.14
CA LEU A 9 19.65 0.56 12.05
C LEU A 9 18.92 0.21 10.76
N PHE A 10 19.62 -0.47 9.86
CA PHE A 10 19.06 -0.95 8.60
C PHE A 10 18.67 -2.42 8.78
N ALA A 11 17.43 -2.78 8.44
CA ALA A 11 16.94 -4.14 8.53
C ALA A 11 16.27 -4.59 7.24
N THR A 12 16.64 -5.78 6.79
CA THR A 12 16.06 -6.46 5.63
C THR A 12 16.15 -7.97 5.78
N CYS A 13 15.31 -8.70 5.06
CA CYS A 13 15.38 -10.16 4.97
C CYS A 13 16.24 -10.64 3.79
N GLY A 14 16.44 -9.80 2.78
CA GLY A 14 17.18 -10.09 1.56
C GLY A 14 18.53 -9.40 1.47
N GLY A 15 19.16 -9.50 0.29
CA GLY A 15 20.32 -8.71 -0.05
C GLY A 15 19.95 -7.24 -0.26
N ALA A 16 20.82 -6.31 0.09
CA ALA A 16 20.60 -4.89 -0.13
C ALA A 16 21.88 -4.13 -0.43
N ALA A 17 21.75 -3.05 -1.18
CA ALA A 17 22.78 -2.05 -1.36
C ALA A 17 22.19 -0.66 -1.13
N VAL A 18 22.91 0.19 -0.42
CA VAL A 18 22.47 1.54 -0.07
C VAL A 18 23.47 2.56 -0.62
N TRP A 19 22.93 3.59 -1.26
CA TRP A 19 23.68 4.76 -1.71
C TRP A 19 23.18 6.01 -0.99
N LEU A 20 24.11 6.81 -0.53
CA LEU A 20 23.86 8.15 0.00
C LEU A 20 24.42 9.19 -0.98
N ASN A 21 23.56 10.06 -1.48
CA ASN A 21 23.96 11.12 -2.42
C ASN A 21 24.74 10.61 -3.64
N GLY A 22 24.43 9.38 -4.10
CA GLY A 22 25.08 8.71 -5.23
C GLY A 22 26.33 7.88 -4.89
N GLU A 23 26.80 7.91 -3.65
CA GLU A 23 27.91 7.09 -3.18
C GLU A 23 27.39 5.83 -2.48
N LYS A 24 27.93 4.64 -2.82
CA LYS A 24 27.56 3.40 -2.15
C LYS A 24 28.14 3.35 -0.74
N VAL A 25 27.27 3.26 0.26
CA VAL A 25 27.63 3.27 1.68
C VAL A 25 27.41 1.93 2.39
N LEU A 26 26.61 1.04 1.81
CA LEU A 26 26.37 -0.29 2.36
C LEU A 26 26.18 -1.30 1.23
N GLU A 27 26.74 -2.47 1.42
CA GLU A 27 26.40 -3.68 0.68
C GLU A 27 26.15 -4.79 1.69
N PHE A 28 24.93 -5.33 1.69
CA PHE A 28 24.46 -6.34 2.60
C PHE A 28 23.98 -7.55 1.80
N THR A 29 24.65 -8.66 1.91
CA THR A 29 24.41 -9.83 1.06
C THR A 29 23.79 -11.05 1.75
N PRO A 30 23.66 -11.14 3.09
CA PRO A 30 23.06 -12.32 3.67
C PRO A 30 21.55 -12.35 3.43
N PHE A 31 21.08 -13.52 3.04
CA PHE A 31 19.67 -13.85 3.03
C PHE A 31 19.29 -14.52 4.35
N THR A 32 18.36 -13.92 5.07
CA THR A 32 17.87 -14.42 6.35
C THR A 32 16.46 -14.98 6.27
N ARG A 33 15.92 -15.11 5.06
CA ARG A 33 14.55 -15.54 4.79
C ARG A 33 13.53 -14.61 5.47
N ASN A 34 12.73 -15.16 6.38
CA ASN A 34 11.65 -14.44 7.06
C ASN A 34 12.10 -13.66 8.30
N ILE A 35 13.34 -13.73 8.67
CA ILE A 35 13.88 -13.06 9.86
C ILE A 35 14.71 -11.85 9.43
N PRO A 36 14.25 -10.60 9.68
CA PRO A 36 15.04 -9.43 9.37
C PRO A 36 16.39 -9.46 10.10
N ALA A 37 17.47 -9.19 9.40
CA ALA A 37 18.76 -8.96 10.00
C ALA A 37 18.98 -7.46 10.17
N ASP A 38 19.28 -7.07 11.40
CA ASP A 38 19.57 -5.69 11.76
C ASP A 38 21.07 -5.42 11.54
N THR A 39 21.39 -4.40 10.76
CA THR A 39 22.76 -3.96 10.45
C THR A 39 22.90 -2.49 10.86
N PRO A 40 23.84 -2.16 11.76
CA PRO A 40 24.19 -0.76 12.05
C PRO A 40 24.67 -0.07 10.78
N LEU A 41 24.15 1.11 10.52
CA LEU A 41 24.50 1.93 9.37
C LEU A 41 24.74 3.37 9.83
N GLU A 42 25.95 3.86 9.68
CA GLU A 42 26.28 5.25 9.91
C GLU A 42 26.30 6.00 8.58
N LEU A 43 25.43 6.99 8.43
CA LEU A 43 25.36 7.84 7.26
C LEU A 43 25.96 9.22 7.59
N THR A 44 26.89 9.70 6.78
CA THR A 44 27.37 11.09 6.89
C THR A 44 26.43 12.00 6.13
N LEU A 45 25.44 12.55 6.82
CA LEU A 45 24.49 13.47 6.22
C LEU A 45 25.12 14.85 6.02
N ARG A 46 24.78 15.50 4.91
CA ARG A 46 25.07 16.90 4.64
C ARG A 46 23.91 17.76 5.17
N LYS A 47 24.22 19.00 5.51
CA LYS A 47 23.18 19.97 5.82
C LYS A 47 22.19 20.09 4.66
N GLY A 48 20.89 20.06 5.01
CA GLY A 48 19.80 20.14 4.04
C GLY A 48 19.40 18.76 3.49
N ARG A 49 19.11 18.69 2.21
CA ARG A 49 18.56 17.50 1.56
C ARG A 49 19.63 16.47 1.25
N ASN A 50 19.40 15.24 1.69
CA ASN A 50 20.16 14.06 1.32
C ASN A 50 19.28 13.10 0.52
N SER A 51 19.85 12.37 -0.40
CA SER A 51 19.18 11.33 -1.17
C SER A 51 19.70 9.98 -0.74
N VAL A 52 18.81 9.11 -0.28
CA VAL A 52 19.11 7.70 0.03
C VAL A 52 18.42 6.83 -1.02
N LEU A 53 19.21 6.07 -1.77
CA LEU A 53 18.72 5.07 -2.71
C LEU A 53 19.01 3.69 -2.11
N VAL A 54 18.00 2.84 -2.07
CA VAL A 54 18.15 1.47 -1.63
C VAL A 54 17.72 0.54 -2.77
N PHE A 55 18.63 -0.31 -3.18
CA PHE A 55 18.33 -1.50 -3.95
C PHE A 55 18.25 -2.67 -2.96
N PHE A 56 17.20 -3.45 -3.01
CA PHE A 56 17.12 -4.68 -2.25
C PHE A 56 16.56 -5.81 -3.11
N ASP A 57 17.01 -7.00 -2.83
CA ASP A 57 16.67 -8.22 -3.54
C ASP A 57 16.16 -9.25 -2.52
N ASP A 58 14.96 -9.71 -2.79
CA ASP A 58 14.34 -10.81 -2.06
C ASP A 58 14.18 -11.95 -3.06
N LEU A 59 14.94 -13.01 -2.92
CA LEU A 59 14.97 -14.16 -3.83
C LEU A 59 13.60 -14.92 -3.93
N ALA A 60 12.48 -14.21 -3.80
CA ALA A 60 11.14 -14.71 -4.01
C ALA A 60 10.85 -16.04 -3.28
N GLU A 61 11.25 -16.11 -2.02
CA GLU A 61 10.75 -17.20 -1.18
C GLU A 61 9.28 -16.96 -0.87
N ARG A 62 8.47 -17.98 -1.04
CA ARG A 62 7.01 -18.03 -1.11
C ARG A 62 6.42 -17.33 0.07
N ASP A 63 6.38 -16.75 0.86
CA ASP A 63 5.66 -16.18 1.99
C ASP A 63 6.47 -15.10 2.74
N ALA A 64 7.60 -14.68 2.17
CA ALA A 64 8.36 -13.58 2.74
C ALA A 64 7.78 -12.25 2.28
N ALA A 65 7.30 -11.45 3.19
CA ALA A 65 7.01 -10.06 2.89
C ALA A 65 8.31 -9.30 2.63
N PHE A 66 8.34 -8.51 1.54
CA PHE A 66 9.42 -7.54 1.36
C PHE A 66 9.48 -6.62 2.58
N LEU A 67 10.58 -6.69 3.31
CA LEU A 67 10.81 -5.85 4.47
C LEU A 67 12.09 -5.05 4.29
N LEU A 68 11.93 -3.73 4.36
CA LEU A 68 13.02 -2.79 4.48
C LEU A 68 12.68 -1.80 5.59
N ARG A 69 13.59 -1.63 6.51
CA ARG A 69 13.42 -0.70 7.62
C ARG A 69 14.70 0.08 7.83
N LEU A 70 14.59 1.39 7.93
CA LEU A 70 15.67 2.29 8.29
C LEU A 70 15.25 3.05 9.54
N CYS A 71 15.80 2.68 10.69
CA CYS A 71 15.44 3.24 11.98
C CYS A 71 16.52 4.17 12.51
N TRP A 72 16.17 5.38 12.86
CA TRP A 72 17.04 6.31 13.55
C TRP A 72 17.47 5.76 14.93
N GLN A 73 18.76 5.87 15.23
CA GLN A 73 19.36 5.42 16.49
C GLN A 73 19.99 6.56 17.32
N GLY A 74 19.89 7.80 16.84
CA GLY A 74 20.40 8.95 17.58
C GLY A 74 19.53 9.32 18.78
N THR A 75 20.09 10.14 19.66
CA THR A 75 19.39 10.69 20.86
C THR A 75 18.59 11.94 20.56
N ASP A 76 18.93 12.63 19.48
CA ASP A 76 18.28 13.85 19.04
C ASP A 76 17.02 13.55 18.20
N ALA A 77 16.35 14.60 17.76
CA ALA A 77 15.21 14.46 16.88
C ALA A 77 15.64 13.76 15.56
N PRO A 78 14.89 12.74 15.09
CA PRO A 78 15.24 12.06 13.85
C PRO A 78 15.17 13.03 12.66
N PRO A 79 16.03 12.85 11.64
CA PRO A 79 15.92 13.60 10.42
C PRO A 79 14.57 13.30 9.74
N GLU A 80 13.96 14.33 9.16
CA GLU A 80 12.72 14.13 8.40
C GLU A 80 13.00 13.24 7.20
N GLN A 81 12.24 12.15 7.08
CA GLN A 81 12.34 11.20 5.98
C GLN A 81 11.13 11.36 5.06
N ARG A 82 11.39 11.48 3.77
CA ARG A 82 10.34 11.55 2.75
C ARG A 82 10.66 10.61 1.61
N VAL A 83 9.70 9.77 1.25
CA VAL A 83 9.77 9.00 0.01
C VAL A 83 9.39 9.93 -1.14
N PRO A 84 10.21 10.07 -2.20
CA PRO A 84 9.91 10.94 -3.32
C PRO A 84 8.89 10.27 -4.25
N VAL A 85 7.65 10.23 -3.85
CA VAL A 85 6.57 9.59 -4.61
C VAL A 85 5.99 10.47 -5.73
N GLY A 86 6.56 11.66 -5.96
CA GLY A 86 6.06 12.57 -7.00
C GLY A 86 4.77 13.31 -6.64
N ALA A 87 4.23 13.09 -5.45
CA ALA A 87 3.04 13.79 -4.99
C ALA A 87 3.32 15.27 -4.70
N ALA A 88 2.46 16.15 -5.18
CA ALA A 88 2.53 17.58 -4.87
C ALA A 88 2.21 17.83 -3.38
N ASN A 89 1.37 17.00 -2.78
CA ASN A 89 1.01 17.06 -1.37
C ASN A 89 1.15 15.67 -0.71
N PRO A 90 2.29 15.37 -0.06
CA PRO A 90 2.52 14.10 0.62
C PRO A 90 1.49 13.78 1.71
N THR A 91 0.95 14.79 2.38
CA THR A 91 -0.07 14.59 3.43
C THR A 91 -1.38 14.05 2.85
N LEU A 92 -1.79 14.56 1.69
CA LEU A 92 -2.98 14.03 1.00
C LEU A 92 -2.75 12.59 0.53
N LEU A 93 -1.55 12.27 0.05
CA LEU A 93 -1.21 10.90 -0.32
C LEU A 93 -1.29 9.96 0.89
N GLU A 94 -0.71 10.33 2.02
CA GLU A 94 -0.78 9.56 3.26
C GLU A 94 -2.23 9.35 3.73
N GLN A 95 -3.07 10.39 3.65
CA GLN A 95 -4.49 10.28 3.92
C GLN A 95 -5.19 9.31 2.97
N GLY A 96 -4.84 9.36 1.68
CA GLY A 96 -5.34 8.41 0.68
C GLY A 96 -4.94 6.96 1.00
N GLU A 97 -3.70 6.73 1.38
CA GLU A 97 -3.24 5.42 1.82
C GLU A 97 -3.99 4.91 3.05
N GLN A 98 -4.22 5.79 4.03
CA GLN A 98 -4.99 5.45 5.23
C GLN A 98 -6.44 5.08 4.87
N ALA A 99 -7.08 5.87 4.00
CA ALA A 99 -8.40 5.57 3.49
C ALA A 99 -8.44 4.19 2.82
N MET A 100 -7.52 3.92 1.91
CA MET A 100 -7.45 2.65 1.20
C MET A 100 -7.15 1.46 2.14
N ARG A 101 -6.39 1.66 3.22
CA ARG A 101 -6.19 0.62 4.26
C ARG A 101 -7.48 0.28 5.00
N SER A 102 -8.38 1.25 5.19
CA SER A 102 -9.67 1.05 5.86
C SER A 102 -10.74 0.45 4.95
N LEU A 103 -10.50 0.43 3.63
CA LEU A 103 -11.47 -0.01 2.63
C LEU A 103 -11.79 -1.50 2.80
N CYS A 104 -13.07 -1.82 2.91
CA CYS A 104 -13.54 -3.21 2.95
C CYS A 104 -14.99 -3.30 2.48
N PHE A 105 -15.43 -4.49 2.11
CA PHE A 105 -16.85 -4.74 1.94
C PHE A 105 -17.58 -4.69 3.28
N SER A 106 -18.82 -4.18 3.29
CA SER A 106 -19.64 -4.11 4.51
C SER A 106 -20.00 -5.49 5.06
N ARG A 107 -19.94 -6.52 4.21
CA ARG A 107 -20.10 -7.95 4.54
C ARG A 107 -19.13 -8.74 3.68
N ASN A 108 -18.69 -9.89 4.15
CA ASN A 108 -17.84 -10.80 3.38
C ASN A 108 -18.62 -11.66 2.38
N HIS A 109 -19.95 -11.72 2.56
CA HIS A 109 -20.83 -12.57 1.79
C HIS A 109 -22.16 -11.86 1.51
N TYR A 110 -22.64 -11.93 0.27
CA TYR A 110 -23.91 -11.40 -0.18
C TYR A 110 -24.70 -12.46 -0.95
N ALA A 111 -25.88 -12.80 -0.45
CA ALA A 111 -26.83 -13.68 -1.14
C ALA A 111 -27.91 -12.89 -1.90
N ALA A 112 -28.21 -11.68 -1.47
CA ALA A 112 -29.16 -10.78 -2.09
C ALA A 112 -29.01 -9.35 -1.57
N GLY A 113 -29.62 -8.39 -2.26
CA GLY A 113 -29.68 -7.00 -1.88
C GLY A 113 -28.41 -6.19 -2.17
N PRO A 114 -28.31 -4.97 -1.62
CA PRO A 114 -27.25 -4.05 -1.99
C PRO A 114 -25.88 -4.47 -1.49
N VAL A 115 -24.92 -4.51 -2.39
CA VAL A 115 -23.50 -4.63 -2.09
C VAL A 115 -22.94 -3.25 -1.78
N SER A 116 -22.18 -3.12 -0.72
CA SER A 116 -21.59 -1.85 -0.31
C SER A 116 -20.18 -1.99 0.25
N LEU A 117 -19.40 -0.96 0.01
CA LEU A 117 -18.10 -0.74 0.62
C LEU A 117 -18.19 0.14 1.86
N ARG A 118 -17.23 -0.04 2.73
CA ARG A 118 -16.93 0.87 3.85
C ARG A 118 -15.53 1.40 3.67
N CYS A 119 -15.35 2.69 3.95
CA CYS A 119 -14.07 3.37 3.90
C CYS A 119 -14.12 4.56 4.87
N GLU A 120 -13.05 4.80 5.59
CA GLU A 120 -12.87 6.04 6.34
C GLU A 120 -12.28 7.09 5.40
N ASN A 121 -13.13 7.93 4.79
CA ASN A 121 -12.65 9.02 3.96
C ASN A 121 -12.13 10.17 4.84
N PRO A 122 -10.81 10.39 4.92
CA PRO A 122 -10.22 11.45 5.73
C PRO A 122 -10.23 12.81 5.03
N PHE A 123 -10.62 12.87 3.74
CA PHE A 123 -10.63 14.13 2.99
C PHE A 123 -11.81 15.00 3.41
N ALA A 124 -11.51 16.23 3.86
CA ALA A 124 -12.54 17.16 4.33
C ALA A 124 -13.36 17.76 3.20
N GLN A 125 -12.82 17.85 1.99
CA GLN A 125 -13.42 18.55 0.86
C GLN A 125 -13.39 17.78 -0.47
N GLN A 126 -12.78 16.57 -0.48
CA GLN A 126 -12.63 15.79 -1.69
C GLN A 126 -13.39 14.47 -1.60
N THR A 127 -14.02 14.10 -2.71
CA THR A 127 -14.57 12.76 -2.87
C THR A 127 -13.43 11.78 -3.15
N LEU A 128 -13.44 10.66 -2.44
CA LEU A 128 -12.54 9.55 -2.75
C LEU A 128 -13.23 8.65 -3.77
N HIS A 129 -12.69 8.60 -4.98
CA HIS A 129 -13.16 7.72 -6.05
C HIS A 129 -12.37 6.40 -5.99
N VAL A 130 -13.07 5.29 -5.89
CA VAL A 130 -12.46 3.96 -5.84
C VAL A 130 -12.98 3.13 -7.01
N THR A 131 -12.08 2.60 -7.81
CA THR A 131 -12.39 1.64 -8.86
C THR A 131 -12.07 0.24 -8.37
N LEU A 132 -12.97 -0.71 -8.58
CA LEU A 132 -12.81 -2.13 -8.33
C LEU A 132 -12.70 -2.86 -9.66
N GLU A 133 -11.66 -3.63 -9.83
CA GLU A 133 -11.45 -4.46 -11.03
C GLU A 133 -11.00 -5.86 -10.61
N GLY A 134 -11.47 -6.86 -11.32
CA GLY A 134 -11.05 -8.24 -11.04
C GLY A 134 -11.95 -9.28 -11.66
N ALA A 135 -11.86 -10.51 -11.12
CA ALA A 135 -12.55 -11.68 -11.64
C ALA A 135 -13.05 -12.56 -10.50
N THR A 136 -13.85 -13.57 -10.84
CA THR A 136 -14.07 -14.70 -9.94
C THR A 136 -12.81 -15.55 -9.86
N GLU A 137 -12.62 -16.26 -8.74
CA GLU A 137 -11.49 -17.18 -8.56
C GLU A 137 -11.37 -18.18 -9.71
N GLU A 138 -12.50 -18.69 -10.23
CA GLU A 138 -12.54 -19.61 -11.36
C GLU A 138 -12.06 -18.98 -12.69
N ASN A 139 -12.15 -17.66 -12.82
CA ASN A 139 -11.83 -16.91 -14.04
C ASN A 139 -10.63 -15.96 -13.87
N GLU A 140 -9.83 -16.11 -12.84
CA GLU A 140 -8.70 -15.23 -12.55
C GLU A 140 -7.73 -15.10 -13.75
N GLN A 141 -7.52 -16.19 -14.46
CA GLN A 141 -6.64 -16.21 -15.65
C GLN A 141 -7.24 -15.51 -16.89
N ALA A 142 -8.53 -15.25 -16.90
CA ALA A 142 -9.21 -14.61 -18.03
C ALA A 142 -9.08 -13.08 -18.03
N GLY A 143 -8.43 -12.50 -17.01
CA GLY A 143 -8.24 -11.07 -16.84
C GLY A 143 -9.44 -10.37 -16.18
N VAL A 144 -9.51 -9.05 -16.35
CA VAL A 144 -10.58 -8.26 -15.73
C VAL A 144 -11.93 -8.58 -16.37
N LEU A 145 -12.83 -9.22 -15.63
CA LEU A 145 -14.19 -9.54 -16.06
C LEU A 145 -15.25 -8.67 -15.38
N PHE A 146 -14.88 -7.90 -14.38
CA PHE A 146 -15.76 -7.10 -13.57
C PHE A 146 -15.13 -5.78 -13.20
N THR A 147 -15.88 -4.70 -13.37
CA THR A 147 -15.47 -3.34 -12.97
C THR A 147 -16.62 -2.66 -12.29
N ARG A 148 -16.36 -1.99 -11.17
CA ARG A 148 -17.30 -1.11 -10.47
C ARG A 148 -16.58 0.08 -9.89
N THR A 149 -17.31 1.17 -9.69
CA THR A 149 -16.81 2.37 -9.04
C THR A 149 -17.62 2.66 -7.78
N ALA A 150 -16.97 3.21 -6.78
CA ALA A 150 -17.57 3.69 -5.55
C ALA A 150 -17.05 5.08 -5.23
N ASP A 151 -17.95 5.97 -4.88
CA ASP A 151 -17.65 7.35 -4.49
C ASP A 151 -17.93 7.55 -3.02
N PHE A 152 -16.94 8.00 -2.29
CA PHE A 152 -17.08 8.41 -0.90
C PHE A 152 -16.97 9.93 -0.80
N ALA A 153 -18.09 10.61 -0.66
CA ALA A 153 -18.10 12.04 -0.39
C ALA A 153 -17.44 12.37 0.97
N PRO A 154 -17.03 13.62 1.23
CA PRO A 154 -16.51 14.03 2.53
C PRO A 154 -17.43 13.62 3.68
N GLY A 155 -16.88 12.92 4.68
CA GLY A 155 -17.63 12.39 5.83
C GLY A 155 -18.48 11.14 5.54
N GLN A 156 -18.54 10.68 4.32
CA GLN A 156 -19.25 9.45 3.96
C GLN A 156 -18.35 8.23 4.23
N THR A 157 -18.91 7.26 4.96
CA THR A 157 -18.19 6.03 5.33
C THR A 157 -18.70 4.79 4.61
N ARG A 158 -19.70 4.94 3.74
CA ARG A 158 -20.27 3.85 2.94
C ARG A 158 -20.62 4.32 1.53
N ALA A 159 -20.35 3.45 0.56
CA ALA A 159 -20.78 3.62 -0.82
C ALA A 159 -21.45 2.35 -1.33
N SER A 160 -22.55 2.50 -2.07
CA SER A 160 -23.24 1.39 -2.73
C SER A 160 -22.53 1.05 -4.03
N LEU A 161 -22.45 -0.24 -4.34
CA LEU A 161 -21.92 -0.77 -5.60
C LEU A 161 -23.00 -1.32 -6.54
N GLY A 162 -24.26 -1.27 -6.14
CA GLY A 162 -25.39 -1.87 -6.85
C GLY A 162 -25.98 -3.07 -6.11
N ASP A 163 -26.89 -3.78 -6.76
CA ASP A 163 -27.50 -4.99 -6.22
C ASP A 163 -26.59 -6.20 -6.43
N CYS A 164 -26.64 -7.18 -5.51
CA CYS A 164 -25.87 -8.41 -5.59
C CYS A 164 -26.12 -9.19 -6.90
N ALA A 165 -27.32 -9.11 -7.45
CA ALA A 165 -27.66 -9.75 -8.71
C ALA A 165 -26.89 -9.21 -9.92
N GLU A 166 -26.26 -8.02 -9.79
CA GLU A 166 -25.42 -7.43 -10.83
C GLU A 166 -23.96 -7.89 -10.75
N PHE A 167 -23.62 -8.67 -9.75
CA PHE A 167 -22.26 -9.17 -9.53
C PHE A 167 -22.08 -10.58 -10.12
N PRO A 168 -20.88 -10.91 -10.60
CA PRO A 168 -20.55 -12.30 -10.93
C PRO A 168 -20.77 -13.20 -9.72
N PHE A 169 -21.29 -14.39 -9.97
CA PHE A 169 -21.47 -15.41 -8.94
C PHE A 169 -20.12 -16.01 -8.54
N GLY A 170 -19.87 -16.17 -7.24
CA GLY A 170 -18.71 -16.86 -6.70
C GLY A 170 -17.84 -15.96 -5.82
N PHE A 171 -16.63 -16.41 -5.58
CA PHE A 171 -15.62 -15.68 -4.83
C PHE A 171 -14.89 -14.71 -5.77
N LEU A 172 -15.00 -13.43 -5.48
CA LEU A 172 -14.42 -12.36 -6.29
C LEU A 172 -13.08 -11.93 -5.69
N LEU A 173 -12.06 -11.96 -6.53
CA LEU A 173 -10.73 -11.40 -6.29
C LEU A 173 -10.66 -10.04 -6.99
N LEU A 174 -10.69 -8.97 -6.23
CA LEU A 174 -10.75 -7.62 -6.77
C LEU A 174 -9.55 -6.80 -6.35
N GLN A 175 -9.12 -5.93 -7.25
CA GLN A 175 -8.18 -4.88 -6.97
C GLN A 175 -8.92 -3.56 -6.84
N ALA A 176 -8.84 -2.93 -5.67
CA ALA A 176 -9.37 -1.61 -5.44
C ALA A 176 -8.27 -0.58 -5.72
N THR A 177 -8.57 0.42 -6.54
CA THR A 177 -7.64 1.49 -6.91
C THR A 177 -8.27 2.85 -6.67
N ALA A 178 -7.54 3.74 -6.01
CA ALA A 178 -7.86 5.16 -5.93
C ALA A 178 -6.68 5.98 -6.44
N VAL A 179 -6.94 7.11 -7.08
CA VAL A 179 -5.89 8.04 -7.52
C VAL A 179 -5.91 9.26 -6.64
N VAL A 180 -4.82 9.51 -5.93
CA VAL A 180 -4.64 10.67 -5.05
C VAL A 180 -3.37 11.38 -5.46
N GLU A 181 -3.44 12.69 -5.70
CA GLU A 181 -2.29 13.49 -6.17
C GLU A 181 -1.62 12.91 -7.45
N GLY A 182 -2.40 12.28 -8.31
CA GLY A 182 -1.91 11.62 -9.53
C GLY A 182 -1.24 10.27 -9.32
N ILE A 183 -1.22 9.76 -8.07
CA ILE A 183 -0.61 8.47 -7.72
C ILE A 183 -1.72 7.45 -7.47
N ALA A 184 -1.62 6.29 -8.13
CA ALA A 184 -2.52 5.18 -7.92
C ALA A 184 -2.15 4.43 -6.63
N ILE A 185 -3.11 4.32 -5.72
CA ILE A 185 -3.02 3.52 -4.51
C ILE A 185 -3.90 2.30 -4.72
N THR A 186 -3.31 1.13 -4.70
CA THR A 186 -3.99 -0.14 -4.99
C THR A 186 -4.01 -1.07 -3.80
N ARG A 187 -5.11 -1.81 -3.66
CA ARG A 187 -5.27 -2.80 -2.60
C ARG A 187 -6.11 -3.99 -3.07
N PRO A 188 -5.71 -5.24 -2.81
CA PRO A 188 -6.56 -6.39 -3.01
C PRO A 188 -7.69 -6.41 -1.97
N ILE A 189 -8.90 -6.70 -2.42
CA ILE A 189 -10.07 -6.96 -1.56
C ILE A 189 -10.88 -8.11 -2.14
N THR A 190 -11.58 -8.83 -1.29
CA THR A 190 -12.34 -10.01 -1.67
C THR A 190 -13.76 -9.97 -1.15
N VAL A 191 -14.68 -10.60 -1.88
CA VAL A 191 -16.07 -10.78 -1.46
C VAL A 191 -16.64 -12.03 -2.11
N GLU A 192 -17.55 -12.69 -1.43
CA GLU A 192 -18.31 -13.81 -1.96
C GLU A 192 -19.74 -13.36 -2.29
N THR A 193 -20.18 -13.64 -3.51
CA THR A 193 -21.53 -13.32 -3.99
C THR A 193 -22.25 -14.59 -4.43
N HIS A 194 -23.50 -14.74 -4.06
CA HIS A 194 -24.35 -15.84 -4.49
C HIS A 194 -25.50 -15.29 -5.29
N ALA A 195 -25.77 -15.88 -6.45
CA ALA A 195 -27.05 -15.65 -7.11
C ALA A 195 -28.13 -16.17 -6.17
N SER A 196 -29.08 -15.32 -5.77
CA SER A 196 -30.31 -15.81 -5.15
C SER A 196 -30.97 -16.75 -6.15
N ALA A 197 -30.88 -18.04 -5.92
CA ALA A 197 -31.76 -18.97 -6.57
C ALA A 197 -33.15 -18.60 -6.05
N LEU A 198 -33.89 -17.80 -6.79
CA LEU A 198 -35.32 -17.67 -6.62
C LEU A 198 -35.91 -19.05 -6.93
N LEU A 199 -36.14 -19.81 -5.88
CA LEU A 199 -37.05 -20.96 -5.90
C LEU A 199 -38.49 -20.47 -5.99
#